data_32966eb2860a59166a2de6e91afe8335
#
_entry.id   32966eb2860a59166a2de6e91afe8335
#
_cell.length_a   1.000
_cell.length_b   1.000
_cell.length_c   1.000
_cell.angle_alpha   90.00
_cell.angle_beta   90.00
_cell.angle_gamma   90.00
#
_symmetry.space_group_name_H-M   'P 1'
#
loop_
_entity.id
_entity.type
_entity.pdbx_description
1 polymer ?
#
loop_
_entity_poly.entity_id
_entity_poly.type
_entity_poly.pdbx_seq_one_letter_code
_entity_poly.pdbx_strand_id
1 'polypeptide(L)'
;MVQFYDINYQLAQNDDKAAIFENYCEFLNSFDSSVEVQITFLNQQVNFDEYAKNIDIPEQDDCFNDIRKEYSDMLKMQLSKGNNGLVKTKYITFSIKADNLRNAKSRLERIEASVLNNFKVMGAMAEPLNGVERLKILHDVMNMDTKESFHFHYGMVAKTGLQTKDFIAPTGFDFRNDSYFRMGQTFGCVSYLQITSPELTDKLLADLLDLEENLIINMHLRPIDPKAAIKSLKSTLSNIQKMKIEEQKKAVRSGYDMDIIPT
;
A
#
# COMPACT_ATOMS: atom_id res chain seq x y z
N MET A 1 1.27 11.25 3.21
CA MET A 1 1.13 9.80 3.45
C MET A 1 0.03 9.60 4.47
N VAL A 2 -0.87 8.69 4.20
CA VAL A 2 -2.03 8.38 5.05
C VAL A 2 -2.03 6.88 5.31
N GLN A 3 -2.16 6.48 6.56
CA GLN A 3 -2.40 5.10 6.93
C GLN A 3 -3.91 4.84 6.85
N PHE A 4 -4.32 3.70 6.34
CA PHE A 4 -5.72 3.32 6.27
C PHE A 4 -5.95 1.89 6.74
N TYR A 5 -7.18 1.61 7.16
CA TYR A 5 -7.56 0.37 7.80
C TYR A 5 -8.58 -0.38 6.94
N ASP A 6 -8.78 -1.65 7.26
CA ASP A 6 -9.72 -2.50 6.53
C ASP A 6 -11.17 -2.10 6.78
N ILE A 7 -11.99 -2.40 5.79
CA ILE A 7 -13.43 -2.45 5.88
C ILE A 7 -13.88 -3.92 5.90
N ASN A 8 -15.02 -4.16 6.50
CA ASN A 8 -15.55 -5.52 6.63
C ASN A 8 -16.25 -5.99 5.32
N TYR A 9 -15.49 -6.00 4.21
CA TYR A 9 -15.99 -6.34 2.89
C TYR A 9 -16.52 -7.77 2.79
N GLN A 10 -15.86 -8.73 3.45
CA GLN A 10 -16.24 -10.15 3.34
C GLN A 10 -17.61 -10.45 3.92
N LEU A 11 -17.99 -9.77 5.02
CA LEU A 11 -19.28 -9.94 5.70
C LEU A 11 -20.39 -9.03 5.14
N ALA A 12 -20.07 -8.13 4.21
CA ALA A 12 -21.04 -7.24 3.59
C ALA A 12 -21.98 -8.01 2.66
N GLN A 13 -23.24 -7.54 2.55
CA GLN A 13 -24.19 -8.05 1.58
C GLN A 13 -23.76 -7.70 0.14
N ASN A 14 -24.32 -8.38 -0.85
CA ASN A 14 -23.90 -8.19 -2.24
C ASN A 14 -24.13 -6.76 -2.75
N ASP A 15 -25.20 -6.10 -2.33
CA ASP A 15 -25.48 -4.70 -2.70
C ASP A 15 -24.49 -3.75 -2.05
N ASP A 16 -24.11 -4.00 -0.79
CA ASP A 16 -23.07 -3.23 -0.09
C ASP A 16 -21.69 -3.44 -0.73
N LYS A 17 -21.37 -4.66 -1.15
CA LYS A 17 -20.12 -4.95 -1.89
C LYS A 17 -20.03 -4.17 -3.19
N ALA A 18 -21.12 -4.09 -3.94
CA ALA A 18 -21.19 -3.30 -5.17
C ALA A 18 -20.97 -1.81 -4.88
N ALA A 19 -21.64 -1.26 -3.86
CA ALA A 19 -21.48 0.12 -3.44
C ALA A 19 -20.04 0.43 -2.97
N ILE A 20 -19.42 -0.46 -2.21
CA ILE A 20 -18.02 -0.32 -1.78
C ILE A 20 -17.08 -0.31 -3.00
N PHE A 21 -17.32 -1.19 -3.97
CA PHE A 21 -16.53 -1.25 -5.19
C PHE A 21 -16.71 0.02 -6.06
N GLU A 22 -17.92 0.53 -6.21
CA GLU A 22 -18.19 1.79 -6.91
C GLU A 22 -17.46 2.96 -6.24
N ASN A 23 -17.57 3.09 -4.92
CA ASN A 23 -16.85 4.11 -4.15
C ASN A 23 -15.32 4.00 -4.29
N TYR A 24 -14.80 2.77 -4.34
CA TYR A 24 -13.38 2.53 -4.60
C TYR A 24 -12.97 2.99 -5.99
N CYS A 25 -13.78 2.70 -7.02
CA CYS A 25 -13.52 3.18 -8.38
C CYS A 25 -13.57 4.71 -8.45
N GLU A 26 -14.57 5.34 -7.81
CA GLU A 26 -14.67 6.80 -7.74
C GLU A 26 -13.46 7.42 -7.02
N PHE A 27 -13.02 6.80 -5.93
CA PHE A 27 -11.81 7.21 -5.22
C PHE A 27 -10.59 7.22 -6.14
N LEU A 28 -10.32 6.13 -6.86
CA LEU A 28 -9.19 6.06 -7.78
C LEU A 28 -9.31 7.07 -8.93
N ASN A 29 -10.52 7.31 -9.43
CA ASN A 29 -10.79 8.29 -10.49
C ASN A 29 -10.77 9.75 -10.00
N SER A 30 -10.76 9.99 -8.69
CA SER A 30 -10.69 11.35 -8.12
C SER A 30 -9.36 12.04 -8.27
N PHE A 31 -8.29 11.28 -8.55
CA PHE A 31 -6.94 11.83 -8.73
C PHE A 31 -6.77 12.40 -10.14
N ASP A 32 -6.28 13.61 -10.22
CA ASP A 32 -5.90 14.20 -11.49
C ASP A 32 -4.54 13.70 -12.00
N SER A 33 -4.28 13.85 -13.29
CA SER A 33 -3.05 13.35 -13.96
C SER A 33 -1.74 13.98 -13.47
N SER A 34 -1.80 15.02 -12.62
CA SER A 34 -0.63 15.65 -12.00
C SER A 34 -0.24 15.06 -10.65
N VAL A 35 -1.04 14.11 -10.14
CA VAL A 35 -0.82 13.43 -8.87
C VAL A 35 -0.29 12.02 -9.13
N GLU A 36 0.84 11.70 -8.57
CA GLU A 36 1.33 10.32 -8.53
C GLU A 36 0.90 9.69 -7.22
N VAL A 37 0.32 8.51 -7.27
CA VAL A 37 -0.22 7.80 -6.11
C VAL A 37 0.47 6.44 -5.97
N GLN A 38 0.82 6.10 -4.76
CA GLN A 38 1.37 4.79 -4.39
C GLN A 38 0.57 4.23 -3.22
N ILE A 39 0.07 3.02 -3.38
CA ILE A 39 -0.50 2.23 -2.30
C ILE A 39 0.56 1.22 -1.87
N THR A 40 0.86 1.21 -0.57
CA THR A 40 1.85 0.31 0.02
C THR A 40 1.17 -0.59 1.03
N PHE A 41 1.36 -1.88 0.87
CA PHE A 41 1.01 -2.91 1.84
C PHE A 41 2.31 -3.38 2.48
N LEU A 42 2.37 -3.32 3.79
CA LEU A 42 3.53 -3.68 4.58
C LEU A 42 3.16 -4.77 5.58
N ASN A 43 3.72 -5.97 5.39
CA ASN A 43 3.73 -7.04 6.39
C ASN A 43 5.09 -6.97 7.07
N GLN A 44 5.10 -6.75 8.36
CA GLN A 44 6.34 -6.62 9.11
C GLN A 44 6.23 -7.36 10.43
N GLN A 45 7.28 -8.11 10.75
CA GLN A 45 7.40 -8.74 12.04
C GLN A 45 7.62 -7.67 13.11
N VAL A 46 6.72 -7.60 14.07
CA VAL A 46 6.78 -6.61 15.15
C VAL A 46 7.73 -7.08 16.23
N ASN A 47 8.46 -6.12 16.80
CA ASN A 47 9.16 -6.36 18.03
C ASN A 47 8.14 -6.61 19.15
N PHE A 48 7.98 -7.88 19.55
CA PHE A 48 7.02 -8.31 20.55
C PHE A 48 7.14 -7.53 21.86
N ASP A 49 8.35 -7.14 22.24
CA ASP A 49 8.62 -6.45 23.50
C ASP A 49 8.09 -5.00 23.49
N GLU A 50 8.11 -4.33 22.35
CA GLU A 50 7.59 -2.98 22.18
C GLU A 50 6.05 -2.99 22.07
N TYR A 51 5.51 -3.97 21.37
CA TYR A 51 4.07 -4.13 21.22
C TYR A 51 3.40 -4.60 22.52
N ALA A 52 4.06 -5.48 23.26
CA ALA A 52 3.58 -5.94 24.59
C ALA A 52 3.45 -4.79 25.58
N LYS A 53 4.36 -3.81 25.55
CA LYS A 53 4.28 -2.61 26.41
C LYS A 53 3.05 -1.74 26.12
N ASN A 54 2.58 -1.72 24.87
CA ASN A 54 1.40 -0.95 24.46
C ASN A 54 0.08 -1.67 24.83
N ILE A 55 0.14 -2.97 25.09
CA ILE A 55 -1.02 -3.80 25.47
C ILE A 55 -1.16 -3.86 27.00
N ASP A 56 -0.07 -3.65 27.72
CA ASP A 56 -0.13 -3.65 29.18
C ASP A 56 -1.03 -2.52 29.68
N ILE A 57 -2.13 -2.92 30.32
CA ILE A 57 -3.03 -1.99 30.97
C ILE A 57 -2.36 -1.52 32.27
N PRO A 58 -2.10 -0.22 32.41
CA PRO A 58 -1.43 0.29 33.61
C PRO A 58 -2.24 -0.01 34.89
N GLU A 59 -1.53 -0.32 35.95
CA GLU A 59 -2.13 -0.49 37.28
C GLU A 59 -2.80 0.80 37.75
N GLN A 60 -3.94 0.65 38.40
CA GLN A 60 -4.69 1.75 38.99
C GLN A 60 -4.87 1.49 40.48
N ASP A 61 -5.16 2.55 41.23
CA ASP A 61 -5.41 2.46 42.69
C ASP A 61 -6.82 1.91 42.97
N ASP A 62 -7.05 0.65 42.52
CA ASP A 62 -8.31 -0.08 42.75
C ASP A 62 -8.05 -1.58 42.92
N CYS A 63 -9.11 -2.37 43.17
CA CYS A 63 -9.01 -3.82 43.40
C CYS A 63 -9.00 -4.66 42.13
N PHE A 64 -8.87 -4.07 40.92
CA PHE A 64 -8.99 -4.79 39.65
C PHE A 64 -7.66 -5.03 38.94
N ASN A 65 -6.53 -4.82 39.59
CA ASN A 65 -5.22 -4.98 38.97
C ASN A 65 -4.92 -6.41 38.53
N ASP A 66 -5.40 -7.40 39.26
CA ASP A 66 -5.27 -8.81 38.86
C ASP A 66 -6.02 -9.10 37.55
N ILE A 67 -7.22 -8.52 37.40
CA ILE A 67 -8.01 -8.67 36.13
C ILE A 67 -7.33 -7.97 34.97
N ARG A 68 -6.75 -6.77 35.20
CA ARG A 68 -5.99 -6.06 34.15
C ARG A 68 -4.80 -6.87 33.68
N LYS A 69 -4.09 -7.48 34.63
CA LYS A 69 -2.94 -8.34 34.33
C LYS A 69 -3.35 -9.58 33.51
N GLU A 70 -4.39 -10.29 33.98
CA GLU A 70 -4.91 -11.47 33.30
C GLU A 70 -5.40 -11.14 31.89
N TYR A 71 -6.08 -10.00 31.70
CA TYR A 71 -6.53 -9.53 30.40
C TYR A 71 -5.35 -9.14 29.48
N SER A 72 -4.34 -8.47 30.01
CA SER A 72 -3.10 -8.15 29.26
C SER A 72 -2.36 -9.44 28.84
N ASP A 73 -2.25 -10.42 29.74
CA ASP A 73 -1.61 -11.71 29.46
C ASP A 73 -2.40 -12.52 28.42
N MET A 74 -3.75 -12.48 28.49
CA MET A 74 -4.61 -13.09 27.45
C MET A 74 -4.42 -12.44 26.09
N LEU A 75 -4.34 -11.12 26.00
CA LEU A 75 -4.09 -10.41 24.77
C LEU A 75 -2.70 -10.72 24.18
N LYS A 76 -1.67 -10.77 25.03
CA LYS A 76 -0.31 -11.18 24.63
C LYS A 76 -0.30 -12.62 24.09
N MET A 77 -1.02 -13.52 24.74
CA MET A 77 -1.14 -14.91 24.29
C MET A 77 -1.92 -15.04 22.99
N GLN A 78 -2.95 -14.25 22.75
CA GLN A 78 -3.66 -14.22 21.48
C GLN A 78 -2.78 -13.70 20.35
N LEU A 79 -1.99 -12.67 20.59
CA LEU A 79 -1.02 -12.15 19.61
C LEU A 79 0.07 -13.18 19.29
N SER A 80 0.55 -13.91 20.26
CA SER A 80 1.55 -14.97 20.03
C SER A 80 1.01 -16.15 19.23
N LYS A 81 -0.30 -16.36 19.22
CA LYS A 81 -0.98 -17.42 18.46
C LYS A 81 -1.45 -16.98 17.08
N GLY A 82 -1.57 -15.67 16.84
CA GLY A 82 -2.04 -15.10 15.58
C GLY A 82 -0.87 -14.63 14.70
N ASN A 83 -0.90 -14.96 13.43
CA ASN A 83 -0.05 -14.43 12.35
C ASN A 83 1.48 -14.35 12.63
N ASN A 84 2.05 -15.26 13.39
CA ASN A 84 3.51 -15.32 13.67
C ASN A 84 4.15 -13.97 14.09
N GLY A 85 3.39 -13.06 14.71
CA GLY A 85 3.85 -11.74 15.10
C GLY A 85 3.95 -10.73 13.95
N LEU A 86 3.36 -11.01 12.80
CA LEU A 86 3.30 -10.09 11.67
C LEU A 86 2.13 -9.09 11.85
N VAL A 87 2.44 -7.82 11.69
CA VAL A 87 1.45 -6.75 11.59
C VAL A 87 1.35 -6.30 10.14
N LYS A 88 0.12 -6.29 9.64
CA LYS A 88 -0.21 -5.83 8.29
C LYS A 88 -0.67 -4.38 8.35
N THR A 89 0.09 -3.48 7.74
CA THR A 89 -0.25 -2.05 7.66
C THR A 89 -0.40 -1.61 6.20
N LYS A 90 -1.21 -0.59 5.98
CA LYS A 90 -1.54 -0.10 4.65
C LYS A 90 -1.38 1.40 4.59
N TYR A 91 -0.74 1.87 3.55
CA TYR A 91 -0.46 3.28 3.36
C TYR A 91 -0.83 3.73 1.96
N ILE A 92 -1.34 4.94 1.84
CA ILE A 92 -1.42 5.66 0.58
C ILE A 92 -0.51 6.87 0.64
N THR A 93 0.37 6.97 -0.36
CA THR A 93 1.29 8.09 -0.52
C THR A 93 0.99 8.77 -1.84
N PHE A 94 0.89 10.09 -1.82
CA PHE A 94 0.68 10.89 -3.02
C PHE A 94 1.76 11.96 -3.13
N SER A 95 2.16 12.24 -4.35
CA SER A 95 3.16 13.25 -4.68
C SER A 95 2.70 14.13 -5.83
N ILE A 96 3.16 15.36 -5.83
CA ILE A 96 2.88 16.35 -6.85
C ILE A 96 4.15 17.11 -7.24
N LYS A 97 4.18 17.63 -8.46
CA LYS A 97 5.17 18.61 -8.87
C LYS A 97 4.65 20.01 -8.54
N ALA A 98 5.48 20.85 -7.94
CA ALA A 98 5.13 22.22 -7.61
C ALA A 98 6.38 23.13 -7.66
N ASP A 99 6.19 24.39 -8.04
CA ASP A 99 7.28 25.36 -8.20
C ASP A 99 7.83 25.86 -6.85
N ASN A 100 7.00 25.84 -5.83
CA ASN A 100 7.38 26.31 -4.49
C ASN A 100 6.62 25.57 -3.39
N LEU A 101 7.19 25.64 -2.18
CA LEU A 101 6.68 24.94 -0.99
C LEU A 101 5.26 25.38 -0.60
N ARG A 102 4.93 26.67 -0.75
CA ARG A 102 3.61 27.20 -0.39
C ARG A 102 2.51 26.58 -1.25
N ASN A 103 2.74 26.54 -2.56
CA ASN A 103 1.79 25.93 -3.51
C ASN A 103 1.71 24.42 -3.29
N ALA A 104 2.86 23.76 -3.05
CA ALA A 104 2.89 22.34 -2.73
C ALA A 104 2.05 22.02 -1.50
N LYS A 105 2.23 22.75 -0.40
CA LYS A 105 1.52 22.57 0.85
C LYS A 105 0.01 22.68 0.65
N SER A 106 -0.46 23.76 0.06
CA SER A 106 -1.89 23.98 -0.18
C SER A 106 -2.54 22.89 -1.04
N ARG A 107 -1.83 22.40 -2.06
CA ARG A 107 -2.34 21.31 -2.91
C ARG A 107 -2.35 19.97 -2.18
N LEU A 108 -1.29 19.66 -1.45
CA LEU A 108 -1.20 18.40 -0.68
C LEU A 108 -2.25 18.34 0.43
N GLU A 109 -2.50 19.44 1.15
CA GLU A 109 -3.55 19.53 2.16
C GLU A 109 -4.95 19.29 1.55
N ARG A 110 -5.21 19.80 0.34
CA ARG A 110 -6.47 19.55 -0.36
C ARG A 110 -6.62 18.10 -0.78
N ILE A 111 -5.55 17.49 -1.32
CA ILE A 111 -5.54 16.06 -1.69
C ILE A 111 -5.74 15.21 -0.45
N GLU A 112 -5.05 15.51 0.65
CA GLU A 112 -5.20 14.81 1.92
C GLU A 112 -6.65 14.85 2.42
N ALA A 113 -7.27 16.02 2.46
CA ALA A 113 -8.66 16.17 2.86
C ALA A 113 -9.63 15.38 1.96
N SER A 114 -9.38 15.36 0.64
CA SER A 114 -10.16 14.56 -0.30
C SER A 114 -9.99 13.07 -0.06
N VAL A 115 -8.76 12.61 0.14
CA VAL A 115 -8.44 11.19 0.43
C VAL A 115 -9.13 10.74 1.71
N LEU A 116 -9.01 11.51 2.80
CA LEU A 116 -9.65 11.18 4.08
C LEU A 116 -11.17 11.14 3.96
N ASN A 117 -11.77 12.08 3.22
CA ASN A 117 -13.21 12.08 2.98
C ASN A 117 -13.66 10.85 2.17
N ASN A 118 -12.94 10.46 1.14
CA ASN A 118 -13.25 9.27 0.34
C ASN A 118 -13.15 7.98 1.17
N PHE A 119 -12.13 7.83 2.02
CA PHE A 119 -12.07 6.71 2.95
C PHE A 119 -13.25 6.69 3.92
N LYS A 120 -13.65 7.85 4.44
CA LYS A 120 -14.83 7.97 5.30
C LYS A 120 -16.12 7.54 4.57
N VAL A 121 -16.29 7.93 3.31
CA VAL A 121 -17.45 7.51 2.48
C VAL A 121 -17.45 6.00 2.26
N MET A 122 -16.29 5.39 2.06
CA MET A 122 -16.15 3.93 1.96
C MET A 122 -16.35 3.19 3.30
N GLY A 123 -16.46 3.91 4.42
CA GLY A 123 -16.54 3.31 5.74
C GLY A 123 -15.19 2.84 6.31
N ALA A 124 -14.07 3.22 5.69
CA ALA A 124 -12.73 2.90 6.15
C ALA A 124 -12.19 4.00 7.08
N MET A 125 -11.49 3.61 8.13
CA MET A 125 -10.71 4.55 8.95
C MET A 125 -9.42 4.90 8.21
N ALA A 126 -9.01 6.16 8.31
CA ALA A 126 -7.76 6.64 7.72
C ALA A 126 -7.18 7.80 8.54
N GLU A 127 -5.85 7.80 8.70
CA GLU A 127 -5.14 8.77 9.53
C GLU A 127 -3.93 9.34 8.78
N PRO A 128 -3.77 10.67 8.72
CA PRO A 128 -2.61 11.27 8.10
C PRO A 128 -1.39 11.11 9.00
N LEU A 129 -0.26 10.71 8.41
CA LEU A 129 0.99 10.54 9.13
C LEU A 129 1.84 11.81 9.06
N ASN A 130 2.39 12.21 10.20
CA ASN A 130 3.34 13.29 10.29
C ASN A 130 4.75 12.87 9.83
N GLY A 131 5.69 13.82 9.78
CA GLY A 131 7.05 13.56 9.29
C GLY A 131 7.84 12.57 10.16
N VAL A 132 7.63 12.57 11.47
CA VAL A 132 8.34 11.67 12.40
C VAL A 132 7.81 10.25 12.26
N GLU A 133 6.50 10.08 12.16
CA GLU A 133 5.85 8.79 11.95
C GLU A 133 6.29 8.14 10.63
N ARG A 134 6.41 8.95 9.56
CA ARG A 134 6.95 8.48 8.29
C ARG A 134 8.41 8.03 8.39
N LEU A 135 9.23 8.78 9.12
CA LEU A 135 10.63 8.40 9.35
C LEU A 135 10.72 7.12 10.18
N LYS A 136 9.83 6.93 11.16
CA LYS A 136 9.75 5.69 11.94
C LYS A 136 9.47 4.48 11.03
N ILE A 137 8.48 4.57 10.15
CA ILE A 137 8.14 3.49 9.23
C ILE A 137 9.35 3.15 8.34
N LEU A 138 10.03 4.17 7.80
CA LEU A 138 11.22 3.96 6.98
C LEU A 138 12.37 3.34 7.77
N HIS A 139 12.58 3.77 9.01
CA HIS A 139 13.58 3.19 9.91
C HIS A 139 13.27 1.71 10.15
N ASP A 140 12.05 1.38 10.51
CA ASP A 140 11.64 0.02 10.85
C ASP A 140 11.77 -0.94 9.65
N VAL A 141 11.49 -0.44 8.44
CA VAL A 141 11.71 -1.19 7.18
C VAL A 141 13.20 -1.37 6.88
N MET A 142 14.03 -0.37 7.14
CA MET A 142 15.46 -0.42 6.82
C MET A 142 16.30 -1.14 7.87
N ASN A 143 15.79 -1.30 9.10
CA ASN A 143 16.50 -1.86 10.24
C ASN A 143 15.74 -3.05 10.86
N MET A 144 15.26 -3.97 10.03
CA MET A 144 14.52 -5.17 10.47
C MET A 144 15.34 -6.11 11.35
N ASP A 145 16.67 -6.02 11.30
CA ASP A 145 17.61 -6.86 12.08
C ASP A 145 17.91 -6.30 13.46
N THR A 146 17.57 -5.05 13.72
CA THR A 146 17.84 -4.38 14.98
C THR A 146 16.58 -4.31 15.84
N LYS A 147 16.73 -4.52 17.14
CA LYS A 147 15.67 -4.31 18.13
C LYS A 147 15.69 -2.87 18.69
N GLU A 148 16.48 -1.99 18.08
CA GLU A 148 16.61 -0.62 18.54
C GLU A 148 15.35 0.18 18.20
N SER A 149 14.79 0.84 19.20
CA SER A 149 13.66 1.73 19.03
C SER A 149 14.07 2.98 18.27
N PHE A 150 13.23 3.43 17.34
CA PHE A 150 13.46 4.67 16.61
C PHE A 150 13.37 5.89 17.53
N HIS A 151 14.49 6.59 17.69
CA HIS A 151 14.59 7.81 18.49
C HIS A 151 14.96 9.00 17.62
N PHE A 152 13.96 9.80 17.26
CA PHE A 152 14.15 10.98 16.44
C PHE A 152 13.25 12.15 16.87
N HIS A 153 13.82 13.33 16.91
CA HIS A 153 13.11 14.60 16.90
C HIS A 153 13.93 15.66 16.16
N TYR A 154 13.27 16.61 15.53
CA TYR A 154 13.94 17.60 14.66
C TYR A 154 15.04 18.42 15.36
N GLY A 155 14.95 18.62 16.67
CA GLY A 155 15.99 19.28 17.46
C GLY A 155 17.32 18.54 17.47
N MET A 156 17.34 17.23 17.23
CA MET A 156 18.58 16.45 17.12
C MET A 156 19.37 16.83 15.88
N VAL A 157 18.70 17.04 14.75
CA VAL A 157 19.33 17.45 13.49
C VAL A 157 20.13 18.73 13.67
N ALA A 158 19.54 19.74 14.35
CA ALA A 158 20.21 21.01 14.62
C ALA A 158 21.40 20.87 15.58
N LYS A 159 21.35 19.94 16.54
CA LYS A 159 22.41 19.75 17.55
C LYS A 159 23.57 18.88 17.06
N THR A 160 23.27 17.83 16.28
CA THR A 160 24.27 16.86 15.85
C THR A 160 24.84 17.12 14.47
N GLY A 161 24.16 17.92 13.63
CA GLY A 161 24.50 18.13 12.23
C GLY A 161 24.18 16.92 11.33
N LEU A 162 23.58 15.86 11.88
CA LEU A 162 23.13 14.69 11.12
C LEU A 162 21.90 15.05 10.28
N GLN A 163 21.72 14.37 9.17
CA GLN A 163 20.56 14.52 8.32
C GLN A 163 19.50 13.46 8.71
N THR A 164 18.24 13.69 8.33
CA THR A 164 17.15 12.75 8.61
C THR A 164 17.42 11.34 8.07
N LYS A 165 18.13 11.22 6.94
CA LYS A 165 18.53 9.92 6.37
C LYS A 165 19.47 9.13 7.28
N ASP A 166 20.30 9.80 8.09
CA ASP A 166 21.27 9.13 8.96
C ASP A 166 20.58 8.43 10.14
N PHE A 167 19.34 8.82 10.47
CA PHE A 167 18.52 8.18 11.50
C PHE A 167 17.70 6.98 10.99
N ILE A 168 17.59 6.80 9.66
CA ILE A 168 16.85 5.70 9.06
C ILE A 168 17.75 4.70 8.34
N ALA A 169 18.99 5.08 8.04
CA ALA A 169 19.91 4.24 7.29
C ALA A 169 20.26 2.97 8.09
N PRO A 170 20.30 1.80 7.46
CA PRO A 170 20.79 0.59 8.08
C PRO A 170 22.31 0.65 8.26
N THR A 171 22.86 -0.26 9.05
CA THR A 171 24.31 -0.35 9.32
C THR A 171 25.16 -0.57 8.06
N GLY A 172 24.59 -1.09 7.00
CA GLY A 172 25.25 -1.26 5.71
C GLY A 172 24.35 -1.86 4.64
N PHE A 173 24.75 -1.64 3.39
CA PHE A 173 24.14 -2.25 2.21
C PHE A 173 25.16 -3.11 1.46
N ASP A 174 24.72 -4.26 0.96
CA ASP A 174 25.49 -5.10 0.06
C ASP A 174 24.64 -5.50 -1.15
N PHE A 175 25.02 -5.01 -2.33
CA PHE A 175 24.32 -5.23 -3.61
C PHE A 175 25.20 -6.02 -4.61
N ARG A 176 26.17 -6.80 -4.14
CA ARG A 176 27.09 -7.55 -5.01
C ARG A 176 26.43 -8.73 -5.71
N ASN A 177 25.28 -9.18 -5.21
CA ASN A 177 24.53 -10.28 -5.82
C ASN A 177 23.36 -9.72 -6.64
N ASP A 178 23.12 -10.28 -7.84
CA ASP A 178 22.06 -9.81 -8.76
C ASP A 178 20.66 -10.26 -8.33
N SER A 179 20.54 -11.32 -7.53
CA SER A 179 19.26 -11.92 -7.14
C SER A 179 18.76 -11.46 -5.77
N TYR A 180 19.65 -10.98 -4.91
CA TYR A 180 19.31 -10.49 -3.57
C TYR A 180 20.27 -9.39 -3.13
N PHE A 181 19.83 -8.59 -2.20
CA PHE A 181 20.66 -7.60 -1.49
C PHE A 181 20.66 -7.90 0.00
N ARG A 182 21.59 -7.30 0.72
CA ARG A 182 21.64 -7.36 2.17
C ARG A 182 21.59 -5.96 2.76
N MET A 183 20.75 -5.79 3.78
CA MET A 183 20.68 -4.60 4.63
C MET A 183 21.02 -5.01 6.06
N GLY A 184 22.14 -4.55 6.60
CA GLY A 184 22.63 -5.06 7.89
C GLY A 184 22.81 -6.57 7.85
N GLN A 185 22.04 -7.31 8.63
CA GLN A 185 22.01 -8.77 8.64
C GLN A 185 20.83 -9.38 7.88
N THR A 186 19.88 -8.55 7.42
CA THR A 186 18.69 -8.99 6.71
C THR A 186 18.93 -9.13 5.21
N PHE A 187 18.47 -10.23 4.62
CA PHE A 187 18.48 -10.44 3.18
C PHE A 187 17.15 -10.03 2.58
N GLY A 188 17.20 -9.40 1.41
CA GLY A 188 16.02 -8.97 0.69
C GLY A 188 16.14 -9.23 -0.81
N CYS A 189 15.02 -9.41 -1.48
CA CYS A 189 14.94 -9.47 -2.93
C CYS A 189 13.81 -8.54 -3.41
N VAL A 190 13.92 -8.08 -4.64
CA VAL A 190 12.89 -7.26 -5.29
C VAL A 190 12.37 -8.00 -6.51
N SER A 191 11.07 -8.12 -6.59
CA SER A 191 10.37 -8.70 -7.73
C SER A 191 9.32 -7.71 -8.24
N TYR A 192 8.91 -7.84 -9.47
CA TYR A 192 7.77 -7.11 -10.01
C TYR A 192 6.76 -8.08 -10.61
N LEU A 193 5.49 -7.73 -10.48
CA LEU A 193 4.42 -8.53 -11.06
C LEU A 193 4.33 -8.23 -12.56
N GLN A 194 4.61 -9.25 -13.38
CA GLN A 194 4.36 -9.19 -14.80
C GLN A 194 3.01 -9.84 -15.10
N ILE A 195 2.03 -9.02 -15.49
CA ILE A 195 0.70 -9.49 -15.84
C ILE A 195 0.72 -10.02 -17.26
N THR A 196 0.51 -11.32 -17.42
CA THR A 196 0.42 -12.00 -18.72
C THR A 196 -1.01 -12.45 -19.04
N SER A 197 -1.87 -12.52 -18.04
CA SER A 197 -3.28 -12.88 -18.19
C SER A 197 -4.14 -11.64 -18.47
N PRO A 198 -5.16 -11.71 -19.35
CA PRO A 198 -6.11 -10.63 -19.57
C PRO A 198 -7.01 -10.38 -18.34
N GLU A 199 -7.11 -11.34 -17.43
CA GLU A 199 -7.92 -11.26 -16.22
C GLU A 199 -7.06 -11.51 -14.99
N LEU A 200 -7.23 -10.67 -13.97
CA LEU A 200 -6.70 -10.85 -12.63
C LEU A 200 -7.85 -11.13 -11.68
N THR A 201 -7.64 -12.11 -10.80
CA THR A 201 -8.60 -12.41 -9.73
C THR A 201 -8.26 -11.60 -8.48
N ASP A 202 -9.27 -11.26 -7.68
CA ASP A 202 -9.13 -10.56 -6.39
C ASP A 202 -8.23 -11.32 -5.40
N LYS A 203 -8.06 -12.63 -5.61
CA LYS A 203 -7.27 -13.50 -4.74
C LYS A 203 -5.76 -13.25 -4.83
N LEU A 204 -5.25 -12.77 -5.96
CA LEU A 204 -3.81 -12.62 -6.16
C LEU A 204 -3.15 -11.76 -5.06
N LEU A 205 -3.73 -10.61 -4.77
CA LEU A 205 -3.19 -9.71 -3.74
C LEU A 205 -3.42 -10.31 -2.34
N ALA A 206 -4.55 -10.96 -2.10
CA ALA A 206 -4.85 -11.62 -0.84
C ALA A 206 -3.84 -12.74 -0.56
N ASP A 207 -3.61 -13.63 -1.52
CA ASP A 207 -2.67 -14.74 -1.39
C ASP A 207 -1.22 -14.26 -1.12
N LEU A 208 -0.81 -13.15 -1.76
CA LEU A 208 0.49 -12.54 -1.49
C LEU A 208 0.58 -11.93 -0.08
N LEU A 209 -0.49 -11.28 0.37
CA LEU A 209 -0.53 -10.65 1.70
C LEU A 209 -0.70 -11.67 2.84
N ASP A 210 -1.12 -12.88 2.53
CA ASP A 210 -1.22 -13.97 3.50
C ASP A 210 0.09 -14.75 3.71
N LEU A 211 1.14 -14.39 2.97
CA LEU A 211 2.47 -14.92 3.26
C LEU A 211 2.93 -14.50 4.66
N GLU A 212 3.43 -15.45 5.42
CA GLU A 212 3.94 -15.27 6.79
C GLU A 212 5.39 -14.75 6.81
N GLU A 213 5.69 -13.78 5.94
CA GLU A 213 7.02 -13.22 5.74
C GLU A 213 6.99 -11.69 5.78
N ASN A 214 8.14 -11.07 6.06
CA ASN A 214 8.29 -9.64 5.87
C ASN A 214 8.13 -9.30 4.39
N LEU A 215 7.12 -8.56 4.05
CA LEU A 215 6.75 -8.28 2.66
C LEU A 215 6.32 -6.83 2.49
N ILE A 216 6.79 -6.21 1.42
CA ILE A 216 6.35 -4.89 1.00
C ILE A 216 5.82 -4.98 -0.42
N ILE A 217 4.54 -4.69 -0.61
CA ILE A 217 3.92 -4.61 -1.93
C ILE A 217 3.63 -3.14 -2.22
N ASN A 218 4.19 -2.62 -3.30
CA ASN A 218 3.94 -1.28 -3.78
C ASN A 218 3.15 -1.31 -5.08
N MET A 219 2.00 -0.65 -5.08
CA MET A 219 1.18 -0.43 -6.27
C MET A 219 1.30 1.04 -6.68
N HIS A 220 1.91 1.30 -7.83
CA HIS A 220 2.04 2.64 -8.37
C HIS A 220 0.91 2.93 -9.34
N LEU A 221 0.15 3.99 -9.06
CA LEU A 221 -0.98 4.43 -9.86
C LEU A 221 -0.65 5.78 -10.51
N ARG A 222 -0.82 5.83 -11.82
CA ARG A 222 -0.66 7.06 -12.61
C ARG A 222 -1.97 7.38 -13.30
N PRO A 223 -2.72 8.35 -12.80
CA PRO A 223 -3.91 8.81 -13.49
C PRO A 223 -3.57 9.36 -14.88
N ILE A 224 -4.37 9.03 -15.87
CA ILE A 224 -4.18 9.48 -17.25
C ILE A 224 -5.18 10.61 -17.53
N ASP A 225 -4.74 11.64 -18.26
CA ASP A 225 -5.65 12.69 -18.72
C ASP A 225 -6.81 12.06 -19.51
N PRO A 226 -8.09 12.34 -19.14
CA PRO A 226 -9.26 11.76 -19.80
C PRO A 226 -9.27 11.97 -21.31
N LYS A 227 -8.80 13.10 -21.80
CA LYS A 227 -8.71 13.38 -23.26
C LYS A 227 -7.69 12.47 -23.93
N ALA A 228 -6.54 12.28 -23.31
CA ALA A 228 -5.51 11.37 -23.80
C ALA A 228 -5.98 9.90 -23.77
N ALA A 229 -6.67 9.50 -22.68
CA ALA A 229 -7.24 8.17 -22.56
C ALA A 229 -8.29 7.88 -23.65
N ILE A 230 -9.23 8.79 -23.88
CA ILE A 230 -10.25 8.67 -24.93
C ILE A 230 -9.60 8.57 -26.32
N LYS A 231 -8.58 9.39 -26.58
CA LYS A 231 -7.85 9.34 -27.86
C LYS A 231 -7.15 8.00 -28.05
N SER A 232 -6.50 7.48 -27.02
CA SER A 232 -5.83 6.18 -27.06
C SER A 232 -6.84 5.05 -27.29
N LEU A 233 -7.95 5.03 -26.56
CA LEU A 233 -9.02 4.03 -26.74
C LEU A 233 -9.61 4.05 -28.14
N LYS A 234 -9.91 5.24 -28.70
CA LYS A 234 -10.38 5.36 -30.08
C LYS A 234 -9.38 4.83 -31.08
N SER A 235 -8.09 5.11 -30.89
CA SER A 235 -7.02 4.58 -31.74
C SER A 235 -6.94 3.06 -31.68
N THR A 236 -6.97 2.49 -30.47
CA THR A 236 -6.95 1.03 -30.24
C THR A 236 -8.17 0.36 -30.88
N LEU A 237 -9.37 0.91 -30.65
CA LEU A 237 -10.60 0.40 -31.24
C LEU A 237 -10.55 0.39 -32.78
N SER A 238 -10.06 1.49 -33.38
CA SER A 238 -9.87 1.58 -34.84
C SER A 238 -8.89 0.53 -35.37
N ASN A 239 -7.80 0.26 -34.62
CA ASN A 239 -6.83 -0.75 -34.98
C ASN A 239 -7.41 -2.17 -34.88
N ILE A 240 -8.15 -2.47 -33.82
CA ILE A 240 -8.84 -3.76 -33.64
C ILE A 240 -9.84 -3.98 -34.76
N GLN A 241 -10.64 -2.96 -35.12
CA GLN A 241 -11.58 -3.05 -36.23
C GLN A 241 -10.87 -3.31 -37.57
N LYS A 242 -9.73 -2.66 -37.82
CA LYS A 242 -8.92 -2.92 -39.01
C LYS A 242 -8.40 -4.35 -39.05
N MET A 243 -7.86 -4.83 -37.91
CA MET A 243 -7.37 -6.21 -37.79
C MET A 243 -8.51 -7.23 -38.03
N LYS A 244 -9.69 -6.99 -37.45
CA LYS A 244 -10.87 -7.85 -37.67
C LYS A 244 -11.25 -7.90 -39.15
N ILE A 245 -11.27 -6.74 -39.86
CA ILE A 245 -11.56 -6.68 -41.29
C ILE A 245 -10.48 -7.41 -42.10
N GLU A 246 -9.22 -7.28 -41.74
CA GLU A 246 -8.13 -7.99 -42.43
C GLU A 246 -8.20 -9.49 -42.22
N GLU A 247 -8.50 -9.96 -41.03
CA GLU A 247 -8.71 -11.38 -40.73
C GLU A 247 -9.91 -11.95 -41.46
N GLN A 248 -11.03 -11.22 -41.49
CA GLN A 248 -12.20 -11.60 -42.28
C GLN A 248 -11.86 -11.73 -43.77
N LYS A 249 -11.11 -10.75 -44.35
CA LYS A 249 -10.68 -10.82 -45.72
C LYS A 249 -9.73 -12.02 -45.99
N LYS A 250 -8.86 -12.37 -45.06
CA LYS A 250 -7.99 -13.55 -45.17
C LYS A 250 -8.82 -14.84 -45.10
N ALA A 251 -9.79 -14.92 -44.16
CA ALA A 251 -10.66 -16.09 -44.02
C ALA A 251 -11.48 -16.33 -45.30
N VAL A 252 -12.10 -15.28 -45.86
CA VAL A 252 -12.82 -15.39 -47.14
C VAL A 252 -11.91 -15.84 -48.30
N ARG A 253 -10.69 -15.32 -48.36
CA ARG A 253 -9.70 -15.76 -49.38
C ARG A 253 -9.26 -17.21 -49.20
N SER A 254 -9.30 -17.72 -47.95
CA SER A 254 -8.95 -19.11 -47.64
C SER A 254 -10.13 -20.08 -47.73
N GLY A 255 -11.31 -19.63 -48.18
CA GLY A 255 -12.50 -20.46 -48.39
C GLY A 255 -13.27 -20.81 -47.10
N TYR A 256 -13.02 -20.09 -46.00
CA TYR A 256 -13.80 -20.23 -44.76
C TYR A 256 -15.07 -19.37 -44.79
N ASP A 257 -16.20 -19.95 -44.36
CA ASP A 257 -17.48 -19.23 -44.28
C ASP A 257 -17.49 -18.21 -43.13
N MET A 258 -18.12 -17.06 -43.31
CA MET A 258 -18.07 -15.93 -42.37
C MET A 258 -18.81 -16.20 -41.03
N ASP A 259 -19.65 -17.24 -40.97
CA ASP A 259 -20.46 -17.56 -39.80
C ASP A 259 -19.68 -18.26 -38.66
N ILE A 260 -18.39 -18.54 -38.83
CA ILE A 260 -17.58 -19.30 -37.84
C ILE A 260 -16.66 -18.39 -37.00
N ILE A 261 -16.60 -17.09 -37.26
CA ILE A 261 -15.73 -16.17 -36.49
C ILE A 261 -16.48 -15.63 -35.32
N PRO A 262 -16.06 -15.93 -34.04
CA PRO A 262 -16.71 -15.37 -32.86
C PRO A 262 -16.67 -13.84 -32.83
N THR A 263 -17.78 -13.22 -32.46
CA THR A 263 -17.93 -11.75 -32.34
C THR A 263 -17.17 -11.18 -31.17
#